data_d40654be896c18007fe6b7bc2206c6e6
#
_entry.id   d40654be896c18007fe6b7bc2206c6e6
#
_cell.length_a   1.000
_cell.length_b   1.000
_cell.length_c   1.000
_cell.angle_alpha   90.00
_cell.angle_beta   90.00
_cell.angle_gamma   90.00
#
_symmetry.space_group_name_H-M   'P 1'
#
loop_
_entity.id
_entity.type
_entity.pdbx_description
1 polymer ?
#
loop_
_entity_poly.entity_id
_entity_poly.type
_entity_poly.pdbx_seq_one_letter_code
_entity_poly.pdbx_strand_id
1 'polypeptide(L)' 'PVLRMTHAYIGTLIMLLLVVHAAFGLKLGLSI' A
#
# COMPACT_ATOMS: atom_id res chain seq x y z
N PRO A 1 12.05 -1.56 -21.20
CA PRO A 1 11.72 -1.33 -19.85
C PRO A 1 10.36 -0.79 -19.48
N VAL A 2 9.40 -0.82 -20.43
CA VAL A 2 8.04 -0.43 -20.09
C VAL A 2 7.46 -1.37 -19.02
N LEU A 3 7.74 -2.67 -19.17
CA LEU A 3 7.25 -3.66 -18.20
C LEU A 3 7.86 -3.45 -16.83
N ARG A 4 9.14 -3.11 -16.79
CA ARG A 4 9.81 -2.86 -15.52
C ARG A 4 9.24 -1.62 -14.83
N MET A 5 9.01 -0.57 -15.59
CA MET A 5 8.44 0.67 -15.06
C MET A 5 7.01 0.45 -14.59
N THR A 6 6.22 -0.29 -15.37
CA THR A 6 4.85 -0.60 -15.01
C THR A 6 4.80 -1.42 -13.73
N HIS A 7 5.67 -2.41 -13.61
CA HIS A 7 5.73 -3.25 -12.42
C HIS A 7 6.07 -2.42 -11.18
N ALA A 8 7.04 -1.53 -11.31
CA ALA A 8 7.43 -0.68 -10.20
C ALA A 8 6.30 0.28 -9.80
N TYR A 9 5.60 0.83 -10.79
CA TYR A 9 4.50 1.74 -10.55
C TYR A 9 3.35 1.04 -9.82
N ILE A 10 2.94 -0.10 -10.35
CA ILE A 10 1.84 -0.88 -9.76
C ILE A 10 2.22 -1.37 -8.36
N GLY A 11 3.46 -1.86 -8.21
CA GLY A 11 3.93 -2.33 -6.92
C GLY A 11 3.92 -1.23 -5.87
N THR A 12 4.33 -0.02 -6.25
CA THR A 12 4.32 1.12 -5.34
C THR A 12 2.89 1.47 -4.92
N LEU A 13 1.95 1.47 -5.87
CA LEU A 13 0.55 1.76 -5.56
C LEU A 13 -0.03 0.72 -4.60
N ILE A 14 0.22 -0.55 -4.86
CA ILE A 14 -0.27 -1.62 -4.00
C ILE A 14 0.34 -1.50 -2.60
N MET A 15 1.62 -1.20 -2.53
CA MET A 15 2.31 -1.05 -1.25
C MET A 15 1.75 0.10 -0.44
N LEU A 16 1.50 1.23 -1.09
CA LEU A 16 0.90 2.38 -0.42
C LEU A 16 -0.49 2.05 0.12
N LEU A 17 -1.29 1.36 -0.68
CA LEU A 17 -2.62 0.94 -0.25
C LEU A 17 -2.54 0.00 0.95
N LEU A 18 -1.60 -0.94 0.93
CA LEU A 18 -1.42 -1.86 2.04
C LEU A 18 -1.03 -1.13 3.31
N VAL A 19 -0.11 -0.17 3.21
CA VAL A 19 0.34 0.60 4.37
C VAL A 19 -0.82 1.40 4.96
N VAL A 20 -1.61 2.05 4.11
CA VAL A 20 -2.76 2.83 4.56
C VAL A 20 -3.78 1.94 5.24
N HIS A 21 -4.10 0.79 4.64
CA HIS A 21 -5.04 -0.15 5.24
C HIS A 21 -4.54 -0.69 6.57
N ALA A 22 -3.26 -1.03 6.64
CA ALA A 22 -2.68 -1.54 7.88
C ALA A 22 -2.71 -0.49 8.97
N ALA A 23 -2.39 0.76 8.64
CA ALA A 23 -2.39 1.85 9.61
C ALA A 23 -3.80 2.09 10.16
N PHE A 24 -4.79 2.19 9.26
CA PHE A 24 -6.17 2.42 9.69
C PHE A 24 -6.75 1.21 10.40
N GLY A 25 -6.43 0.00 9.93
CA GLY A 25 -6.88 -1.20 10.59
C GLY A 25 -6.36 -1.32 12.01
N LEU A 26 -5.08 -1.02 12.18
CA LEU A 26 -4.47 -1.06 13.50
C LEU A 26 -5.07 0.01 14.42
N LYS A 27 -5.28 1.20 13.88
CA LYS A 27 -5.87 2.30 14.64
C LYS A 27 -7.27 1.94 15.13
N LEU A 28 -8.10 1.38 14.25
CA LEU A 28 -9.44 0.96 14.62
C LEU A 28 -9.41 -0.22 15.60
N GLY A 29 -8.49 -1.14 15.41
CA GLY A 29 -8.35 -2.28 16.32
C GLY A 29 -7.96 -1.87 17.72
N LEU A 30 -7.16 -0.81 17.84
CA LEU A 30 -6.76 -0.27 19.14
C LEU A 30 -7.70 0.82 19.64
N SER A 31 -8.68 1.22 18.85
CA SER A 31 -9.66 2.27 19.18
C SER A 31 -8.99 3.59 19.55
N ILE A 32 -7.95 3.93 18.80
CA ILE A 32 -7.21 5.18 19.02
C ILE A 32 -7.39 6.21 17.90
#